data_2748c478d2013bf17f3b73013500f786
#
_entry.id   2748c478d2013bf17f3b73013500f786
#
_cell.length_a   1.000
_cell.length_b   1.000
_cell.length_c   1.000
_cell.angle_alpha   90.00
_cell.angle_beta   90.00
_cell.angle_gamma   90.00
#
_symmetry.space_group_name_H-M   'P 1'
#
loop_
_entity.id
_entity.type
_entity.pdbx_description
1 polymer ?
#
loop_
_entity_poly.entity_id
_entity_poly.type
_entity_poly.pdbx_seq_one_letter_code
_entity_poly.pdbx_strand_id
1 'polypeptide(L)'
;FKGLKPGWQQERIINFTQAVTGSKPEVDLVQDGWTEMMWVDTQKATDTPEEAEELERIDFEVMEKIRQRVDHIIEDPELAQKLKPYWGKHCKRACFHDDYLPAFNQPNVHLVDTDGRGVDEITEGGLIVDGLEYPVDLLIYASGFEVTTDLHQRLGFDPKGRDGIALSERWAKGSHTLHGVLASGFPNLLLISLVQGGFGTNFAHLLSESAKHVASIVEACLEQGIVTIESEEAAEEAWLSVLHKVGFGGARYFQACTPSFYNSEQQTIDSRAARNLTYSGSLLDYVAHLEGWREQPDFTGVIIKHAEDFT
;
A
#
# COMPACT_ATOMS: atom_id res chain seq x y z
N PHE A 1 -3.87 22.64 -19.22
CA PHE A 1 -4.57 22.89 -17.95
C PHE A 1 -5.70 23.93 -18.04
N LYS A 2 -5.71 24.80 -19.10
CA LYS A 2 -6.82 25.75 -19.31
C LYS A 2 -8.10 24.97 -19.64
N GLY A 3 -9.16 25.14 -18.84
CA GLY A 3 -10.46 24.49 -19.02
C GLY A 3 -10.71 23.25 -18.19
N LEU A 4 -9.74 22.77 -17.41
CA LEU A 4 -9.96 21.69 -16.46
C LEU A 4 -10.66 22.22 -15.20
N LYS A 5 -11.66 21.45 -14.71
CA LYS A 5 -12.39 21.79 -13.48
C LYS A 5 -11.54 21.48 -12.23
N PRO A 6 -11.72 22.18 -11.10
CA PRO A 6 -11.14 21.76 -9.82
C PRO A 6 -11.46 20.29 -9.54
N GLY A 7 -10.47 19.53 -9.05
CA GLY A 7 -10.61 18.08 -8.77
C GLY A 7 -10.27 17.16 -9.94
N TRP A 8 -9.93 17.68 -11.12
CA TRP A 8 -9.62 16.87 -12.30
C TRP A 8 -8.45 15.88 -12.09
N GLN A 9 -7.46 16.23 -11.27
CA GLN A 9 -6.35 15.34 -10.95
C GLN A 9 -6.84 14.14 -10.13
N GLN A 10 -7.67 14.40 -9.11
CA GLN A 10 -8.24 13.36 -8.28
C GLN A 10 -9.13 12.42 -9.10
N GLU A 11 -9.97 12.95 -9.97
CA GLU A 11 -10.80 12.18 -10.89
C GLU A 11 -9.98 11.21 -11.75
N ARG A 12 -8.88 11.71 -12.36
CA ARG A 12 -7.97 10.88 -13.16
C ARG A 12 -7.22 9.84 -12.33
N ILE A 13 -6.77 10.20 -11.12
CA ILE A 13 -6.08 9.25 -10.24
C ILE A 13 -7.03 8.15 -9.76
N ILE A 14 -8.29 8.46 -9.45
CA ILE A 14 -9.30 7.47 -9.12
C ILE A 14 -9.54 6.53 -10.31
N ASN A 15 -9.72 7.09 -11.50
CA ASN A 15 -9.89 6.33 -12.74
C ASN A 15 -8.69 5.40 -13.02
N PHE A 16 -7.47 5.91 -12.90
CA PHE A 16 -6.25 5.11 -13.01
C PHE A 16 -6.18 4.02 -11.92
N THR A 17 -6.52 4.36 -10.67
CA THR A 17 -6.56 3.39 -9.57
C THR A 17 -7.53 2.25 -9.86
N GLN A 18 -8.72 2.56 -10.37
CA GLN A 18 -9.68 1.54 -10.79
C GLN A 18 -9.08 0.61 -11.85
N ALA A 19 -8.43 1.17 -12.87
CA ALA A 19 -7.80 0.39 -13.94
C ALA A 19 -6.74 -0.58 -13.40
N VAL A 20 -5.88 -0.13 -12.49
CA VAL A 20 -4.77 -0.95 -11.95
C VAL A 20 -5.19 -1.90 -10.82
N THR A 21 -6.38 -1.73 -10.24
CA THR A 21 -6.93 -2.63 -9.22
C THR A 21 -7.99 -3.60 -9.77
N GLY A 22 -8.10 -3.72 -11.09
CA GLY A 22 -8.95 -4.70 -11.77
C GLY A 22 -10.41 -4.28 -11.94
N SER A 23 -10.79 -3.07 -11.51
CA SER A 23 -12.11 -2.51 -11.79
C SER A 23 -12.05 -1.75 -13.10
N LYS A 24 -12.52 -2.37 -14.18
CA LYS A 24 -12.50 -1.73 -15.51
C LYS A 24 -13.37 -0.47 -15.53
N PRO A 25 -12.82 0.76 -15.55
CA PRO A 25 -13.63 1.95 -15.71
C PRO A 25 -14.27 1.98 -17.11
N GLU A 26 -15.46 2.56 -17.23
CA GLU A 26 -16.13 2.70 -18.53
C GLU A 26 -15.35 3.58 -19.51
N VAL A 27 -14.62 4.54 -18.98
CA VAL A 27 -13.82 5.50 -19.74
C VAL A 27 -12.43 5.58 -19.15
N ASP A 28 -11.39 5.46 -19.99
CA ASP A 28 -10.02 5.76 -19.60
C ASP A 28 -9.80 7.28 -19.70
N LEU A 29 -9.69 7.94 -18.54
CA LEU A 29 -9.45 9.40 -18.48
C LEU A 29 -7.97 9.76 -18.61
N VAL A 30 -7.07 8.80 -18.45
CA VAL A 30 -5.62 9.01 -18.53
C VAL A 30 -5.15 8.84 -19.97
N GLN A 31 -5.63 7.84 -20.68
CA GLN A 31 -5.39 7.57 -22.09
C GLN A 31 -3.90 7.51 -22.45
N ASP A 32 -3.13 6.77 -21.66
CA ASP A 32 -1.72 6.54 -21.91
C ASP A 32 -1.39 5.03 -21.99
N GLY A 33 -0.21 4.71 -22.53
CA GLY A 33 0.24 3.32 -22.65
C GLY A 33 0.49 2.63 -21.31
N TRP A 34 0.70 3.39 -20.24
CA TRP A 34 0.89 2.84 -18.90
C TRP A 34 -0.43 2.33 -18.31
N THR A 35 -1.52 3.07 -18.50
CA THR A 35 -2.85 2.63 -18.08
C THR A 35 -3.23 1.34 -18.78
N GLU A 36 -3.04 1.25 -20.10
CA GLU A 36 -3.29 0.03 -20.87
C GLU A 36 -2.46 -1.15 -20.37
N MET A 37 -1.17 -0.93 -20.13
CA MET A 37 -0.24 -1.96 -19.66
C MET A 37 -0.57 -2.44 -18.25
N MET A 38 -0.97 -1.55 -17.35
CA MET A 38 -1.30 -1.86 -15.96
C MET A 38 -2.71 -2.42 -15.78
N TRP A 39 -3.57 -2.28 -16.79
CA TRP A 39 -4.96 -2.71 -16.72
C TRP A 39 -5.17 -4.22 -16.62
N VAL A 40 -4.19 -4.99 -17.00
CA VAL A 40 -4.27 -6.45 -16.90
C VAL A 40 -4.20 -6.85 -15.42
N ASP A 41 -5.30 -7.41 -14.93
CA ASP A 41 -5.39 -7.87 -13.54
C ASP A 41 -4.67 -9.21 -13.35
N THR A 42 -3.44 -9.12 -12.88
CA THR A 42 -2.63 -10.28 -12.49
C THR A 42 -2.72 -10.60 -10.99
N GLN A 43 -3.57 -9.88 -10.26
CA GLN A 43 -3.69 -10.00 -8.80
C GLN A 43 -4.97 -10.69 -8.34
N LYS A 44 -5.82 -11.13 -9.28
CA LYS A 44 -7.04 -11.86 -8.94
C LYS A 44 -6.74 -13.11 -8.12
N ALA A 45 -7.61 -13.37 -7.15
CA ALA A 45 -7.71 -14.69 -6.58
C ALA A 45 -7.99 -15.68 -7.70
N THR A 46 -7.20 -16.75 -7.73
CA THR A 46 -7.39 -17.83 -8.69
C THR A 46 -7.96 -19.03 -7.96
N ASP A 47 -9.06 -19.55 -8.47
CA ASP A 47 -9.71 -20.73 -7.90
C ASP A 47 -9.09 -22.01 -8.43
N THR A 48 -8.40 -21.93 -9.57
CA THR A 48 -7.79 -23.10 -10.22
C THR A 48 -6.31 -22.89 -10.55
N PRO A 49 -5.51 -23.99 -10.66
CA PRO A 49 -4.11 -23.91 -11.12
C PRO A 49 -4.00 -23.34 -12.54
N GLU A 50 -4.93 -23.63 -13.41
CA GLU A 50 -4.96 -23.17 -14.81
C GLU A 50 -5.13 -21.64 -14.89
N GLU A 51 -5.98 -21.06 -14.05
CA GLU A 51 -6.12 -19.61 -13.94
C GLU A 51 -4.84 -18.96 -13.41
N ALA A 52 -4.15 -19.60 -12.46
CA ALA A 52 -2.89 -19.11 -11.95
C ALA A 52 -1.80 -19.08 -13.04
N GLU A 53 -1.68 -20.15 -13.85
CA GLU A 53 -0.74 -20.22 -14.98
C GLU A 53 -1.05 -19.15 -16.03
N GLU A 54 -2.31 -18.92 -16.34
CA GLU A 54 -2.72 -17.89 -17.31
C GLU A 54 -2.37 -16.48 -16.81
N LEU A 55 -2.60 -16.18 -15.53
CA LEU A 55 -2.21 -14.90 -14.95
C LEU A 55 -0.69 -14.69 -14.92
N GLU A 56 0.07 -15.74 -14.63
CA GLU A 56 1.54 -15.69 -14.68
C GLU A 56 2.03 -15.43 -16.11
N ARG A 57 1.42 -16.08 -17.11
CA ARG A 57 1.73 -15.85 -18.53
C ARG A 57 1.45 -14.40 -18.94
N ILE A 58 0.29 -13.86 -18.54
CA ILE A 58 -0.09 -12.46 -18.82
C ILE A 58 0.90 -11.49 -18.13
N ASP A 59 1.26 -11.74 -16.88
CA ASP A 59 2.24 -10.93 -16.16
C ASP A 59 3.60 -10.92 -16.88
N PHE A 60 4.05 -12.10 -17.30
CA PHE A 60 5.30 -12.24 -18.05
C PHE A 60 5.27 -11.45 -19.36
N GLU A 61 4.18 -11.50 -20.13
CA GLU A 61 4.03 -10.77 -21.39
C GLU A 61 4.05 -9.24 -21.18
N VAL A 62 3.41 -8.76 -20.13
CA VAL A 62 3.45 -7.34 -19.77
C VAL A 62 4.87 -6.92 -19.39
N MET A 63 5.53 -7.68 -18.54
CA MET A 63 6.90 -7.38 -18.12
C MET A 63 7.90 -7.50 -19.28
N GLU A 64 7.65 -8.38 -20.26
CA GLU A 64 8.49 -8.48 -21.45
C GLU A 64 8.42 -7.22 -22.32
N LYS A 65 7.24 -6.60 -22.46
CA LYS A 65 7.10 -5.31 -23.14
C LYS A 65 7.92 -4.20 -22.44
N ILE A 66 7.94 -4.24 -21.09
CA ILE A 66 8.74 -3.28 -20.31
C ILE A 66 10.24 -3.54 -20.53
N ARG A 67 10.69 -4.78 -20.53
CA ARG A 67 12.10 -5.13 -20.84
C ARG A 67 12.52 -4.72 -22.26
N GLN A 68 11.65 -4.93 -23.25
CA GLN A 68 11.88 -4.48 -24.62
C GLN A 68 11.98 -2.96 -24.73
N ARG A 69 11.22 -2.21 -23.93
CA ARG A 69 11.36 -0.75 -23.85
C ARG A 69 12.75 -0.35 -23.33
N VAL A 70 13.33 -1.08 -22.39
CA VAL A 70 14.71 -0.83 -21.92
C VAL A 70 15.69 -1.02 -23.08
N ASP A 71 15.59 -2.12 -23.84
CA ASP A 71 16.45 -2.37 -25.02
C ASP A 71 16.32 -1.31 -26.11
N HIS A 72 15.14 -0.69 -26.24
CA HIS A 72 14.91 0.37 -27.22
C HIS A 72 15.53 1.72 -26.82
N ILE A 73 15.66 1.97 -25.52
CA ILE A 73 16.08 3.28 -25.01
C ILE A 73 17.57 3.28 -24.66
N ILE A 74 18.06 2.21 -24.05
CA ILE A 74 19.45 2.13 -23.57
C ILE A 74 20.36 1.70 -24.73
N GLU A 75 21.37 2.51 -25.03
CA GLU A 75 22.28 2.30 -26.15
C GLU A 75 23.32 1.19 -25.89
N ASP A 76 23.75 1.01 -24.63
CA ASP A 76 24.66 -0.04 -24.22
C ASP A 76 23.88 -1.33 -23.86
N PRO A 77 24.09 -2.44 -24.61
CA PRO A 77 23.36 -3.69 -24.35
C PRO A 77 23.66 -4.32 -22.97
N GLU A 78 24.87 -4.16 -22.44
CA GLU A 78 25.21 -4.69 -21.12
C GLU A 78 24.51 -3.91 -20.02
N LEU A 79 24.49 -2.60 -20.13
CA LEU A 79 23.74 -1.72 -19.25
C LEU A 79 22.23 -1.97 -19.35
N ALA A 80 21.71 -2.18 -20.55
CA ALA A 80 20.32 -2.52 -20.76
C ALA A 80 19.90 -3.79 -19.97
N GLN A 81 20.74 -4.85 -19.96
CA GLN A 81 20.45 -6.05 -19.19
C GLN A 81 20.33 -5.77 -17.68
N LYS A 82 21.19 -4.92 -17.14
CA LYS A 82 21.19 -4.56 -15.71
C LYS A 82 20.00 -3.69 -15.31
N LEU A 83 19.43 -2.92 -16.24
CA LEU A 83 18.28 -2.06 -16.00
C LEU A 83 16.93 -2.74 -16.23
N LYS A 84 16.90 -3.96 -16.77
CA LYS A 84 15.66 -4.71 -16.99
C LYS A 84 15.06 -5.21 -15.68
N PRO A 85 13.75 -5.02 -15.46
CA PRO A 85 13.05 -5.64 -14.34
C PRO A 85 12.77 -7.12 -14.61
N TYR A 86 13.35 -8.01 -13.79
CA TYR A 86 13.17 -9.47 -13.88
C TYR A 86 12.20 -10.02 -12.81
N TRP A 87 11.35 -9.18 -12.28
CA TRP A 87 10.31 -9.54 -11.32
C TRP A 87 8.92 -9.31 -11.91
N GLY A 88 7.88 -9.88 -11.29
CA GLY A 88 6.49 -9.69 -11.71
C GLY A 88 6.01 -8.24 -11.53
N LYS A 89 5.01 -7.86 -12.31
CA LYS A 89 4.50 -6.49 -12.47
C LYS A 89 4.23 -5.76 -11.14
N HIS A 90 3.68 -6.47 -10.16
CA HIS A 90 3.31 -5.91 -8.87
C HIS A 90 4.25 -6.30 -7.73
N CYS A 91 5.34 -7.01 -8.01
CA CYS A 91 6.32 -7.37 -6.99
C CYS A 91 7.01 -6.16 -6.37
N LYS A 92 7.12 -5.06 -7.12
CA LYS A 92 7.68 -3.80 -6.65
C LYS A 92 6.77 -2.63 -7.03
N ARG A 93 6.94 -1.50 -6.36
CA ARG A 93 6.21 -0.28 -6.70
C ARG A 93 6.53 0.13 -8.14
N ALA A 94 5.50 0.24 -8.99
CA ALA A 94 5.67 0.79 -10.32
C ALA A 94 6.00 2.30 -10.22
N CYS A 95 7.05 2.71 -10.95
CA CYS A 95 7.47 4.11 -11.09
C CYS A 95 7.42 4.47 -12.57
N PHE A 96 6.67 5.53 -12.90
CA PHE A 96 6.49 6.00 -14.26
C PHE A 96 7.30 7.28 -14.45
N HIS A 97 8.30 7.24 -15.31
CA HIS A 97 9.14 8.39 -15.61
C HIS A 97 9.70 8.29 -17.02
N ASP A 98 9.61 9.38 -17.80
CA ASP A 98 10.05 9.38 -19.19
C ASP A 98 11.57 9.56 -19.33
N ASP A 99 12.21 10.29 -18.40
CA ASP A 99 13.63 10.63 -18.48
C ASP A 99 14.55 9.67 -17.71
N TYR A 100 14.00 8.73 -16.94
CA TYR A 100 14.82 7.82 -16.10
C TYR A 100 15.74 6.94 -16.94
N LEU A 101 15.23 6.21 -17.91
CA LEU A 101 16.06 5.37 -18.78
C LEU A 101 16.98 6.22 -19.68
N PRO A 102 16.50 7.28 -20.37
CA PRO A 102 17.39 8.13 -21.18
C PRO A 102 18.55 8.76 -20.41
N ALA A 103 18.40 8.98 -19.09
CA ALA A 103 19.47 9.53 -18.27
C ALA A 103 20.73 8.63 -18.28
N PHE A 104 20.58 7.30 -18.38
CA PHE A 104 21.71 6.37 -18.39
C PHE A 104 22.51 6.38 -19.72
N ASN A 105 22.00 7.01 -20.77
CA ASN A 105 22.77 7.25 -22.00
C ASN A 105 23.67 8.51 -21.90
N GLN A 106 23.57 9.26 -20.79
CA GLN A 106 24.43 10.42 -20.57
C GLN A 106 25.83 10.00 -20.11
N PRO A 107 26.90 10.64 -20.61
CA PRO A 107 28.27 10.23 -20.29
C PRO A 107 28.68 10.43 -18.82
N ASN A 108 27.90 11.19 -18.07
CA ASN A 108 28.12 11.49 -16.65
C ASN A 108 27.20 10.69 -15.72
N VAL A 109 26.42 9.75 -16.23
CA VAL A 109 25.54 8.88 -15.44
C VAL A 109 26.05 7.45 -15.50
N HIS A 110 26.38 6.89 -14.35
CA HIS A 110 26.94 5.56 -14.23
C HIS A 110 26.08 4.69 -13.30
N LEU A 111 25.78 3.47 -13.75
CA LEU A 111 25.18 2.44 -12.89
C LEU A 111 26.29 1.62 -12.24
N VAL A 112 26.35 1.62 -10.92
CA VAL A 112 27.19 0.70 -10.15
C VAL A 112 26.30 -0.44 -9.68
N ASP A 113 26.50 -1.60 -10.32
CA ASP A 113 25.77 -2.81 -9.97
C ASP A 113 26.46 -3.47 -8.77
N THR A 114 25.72 -3.61 -7.68
CA THR A 114 26.23 -4.22 -6.44
C THR A 114 25.84 -5.68 -6.30
N ASP A 115 25.24 -6.27 -7.34
CA ASP A 115 24.73 -7.64 -7.32
C ASP A 115 23.80 -7.92 -6.11
N GLY A 116 23.00 -6.91 -5.74
CA GLY A 116 22.07 -6.97 -4.62
C GLY A 116 22.71 -6.88 -3.22
N ARG A 117 24.04 -6.76 -3.11
CA ARG A 117 24.75 -6.71 -1.83
C ARG A 117 24.74 -5.33 -1.18
N GLY A 118 24.49 -4.29 -1.97
CA GLY A 118 24.55 -2.90 -1.51
C GLY A 118 25.97 -2.33 -1.52
N VAL A 119 26.15 -1.22 -0.83
CA VAL A 119 27.44 -0.53 -0.66
C VAL A 119 28.20 -1.19 0.49
N ASP A 120 29.49 -1.48 0.29
CA ASP A 120 30.33 -2.13 1.32
C ASP A 120 30.64 -1.18 2.47
N GLU A 121 31.01 0.08 2.15
CA GLU A 121 31.39 1.08 3.15
C GLU A 121 31.08 2.50 2.65
N ILE A 122 30.79 3.39 3.58
CA ILE A 122 30.66 4.83 3.35
C ILE A 122 31.84 5.51 4.05
N THR A 123 32.67 6.21 3.28
CA THR A 123 33.82 6.94 3.78
C THR A 123 33.56 8.46 3.82
N GLU A 124 34.47 9.25 4.36
CA GLU A 124 34.38 10.71 4.29
C GLU A 124 34.47 11.24 2.85
N GLY A 125 35.04 10.50 1.92
CA GLY A 125 35.26 10.91 0.53
C GLY A 125 34.31 10.29 -0.46
N GLY A 126 33.57 9.23 -0.10
CA GLY A 126 32.74 8.53 -1.08
C GLY A 126 32.14 7.21 -0.61
N LEU A 127 31.95 6.31 -1.56
CA LEU A 127 31.35 4.99 -1.36
C LEU A 127 32.35 3.93 -1.84
N ILE A 128 32.43 2.80 -1.12
CA ILE A 128 33.20 1.62 -1.55
C ILE A 128 32.22 0.53 -1.98
N VAL A 129 32.46 -0.02 -3.19
CA VAL A 129 31.77 -1.17 -3.73
C VAL A 129 32.79 -2.10 -4.37
N ASP A 130 32.84 -3.36 -3.94
CA ASP A 130 33.81 -4.36 -4.37
C ASP A 130 35.29 -3.88 -4.27
N GLY A 131 35.58 -3.13 -3.20
CA GLY A 131 36.90 -2.57 -2.94
C GLY A 131 37.31 -1.37 -3.82
N LEU A 132 36.41 -0.88 -4.66
CA LEU A 132 36.60 0.31 -5.48
C LEU A 132 35.91 1.52 -4.83
N GLU A 133 36.65 2.63 -4.66
CA GLU A 133 36.10 3.86 -4.09
C GLU A 133 35.47 4.73 -5.20
N TYR A 134 34.26 5.18 -4.96
CA TYR A 134 33.52 6.13 -5.79
C TYR A 134 33.42 7.45 -5.03
N PRO A 135 34.21 8.47 -5.38
CA PRO A 135 34.15 9.77 -4.72
C PRO A 135 32.86 10.49 -5.05
N VAL A 136 32.20 11.09 -4.04
CA VAL A 136 30.95 11.83 -4.19
C VAL A 136 30.97 13.09 -3.30
N ASP A 137 30.37 14.18 -3.81
CA ASP A 137 30.14 15.42 -3.05
C ASP A 137 28.78 15.39 -2.32
N LEU A 138 27.83 14.58 -2.80
CA LEU A 138 26.50 14.43 -2.24
C LEU A 138 26.05 12.98 -2.32
N LEU A 139 25.66 12.42 -1.19
CA LEU A 139 25.05 11.10 -1.10
C LEU A 139 23.55 11.23 -0.84
N ILE A 140 22.73 10.63 -1.71
CA ILE A 140 21.28 10.60 -1.57
C ILE A 140 20.83 9.18 -1.23
N TYR A 141 20.27 9.00 -0.02
CA TYR A 141 19.66 7.73 0.38
C TYR A 141 18.27 7.60 -0.20
N ALA A 142 18.07 6.62 -1.08
CA ALA A 142 16.79 6.30 -1.69
C ALA A 142 16.45 4.80 -1.48
N SER A 143 16.84 4.24 -0.34
CA SER A 143 16.72 2.81 -0.01
C SER A 143 15.29 2.35 0.31
N GLY A 144 14.31 3.27 0.32
CA GLY A 144 12.90 2.97 0.58
C GLY A 144 12.47 3.25 2.02
N PHE A 145 11.21 2.90 2.32
CA PHE A 145 10.61 3.07 3.65
C PHE A 145 10.38 1.72 4.31
N GLU A 146 10.52 1.66 5.62
CA GLU A 146 10.04 0.54 6.43
C GLU A 146 8.53 0.62 6.58
N VAL A 147 7.79 -0.21 5.86
CA VAL A 147 6.32 -0.17 5.85
C VAL A 147 5.72 -1.21 6.78
N THR A 148 6.44 -2.28 7.02
CA THR A 148 6.01 -3.40 7.86
C THR A 148 6.34 -3.23 9.34
N THR A 149 7.04 -2.14 9.70
CA THR A 149 7.34 -1.81 11.09
C THR A 149 6.06 -1.61 11.90
N ASP A 150 5.98 -2.24 13.05
CA ASP A 150 4.82 -2.19 13.94
C ASP A 150 4.46 -0.74 14.32
N LEU A 151 3.17 -0.47 14.46
CA LEU A 151 2.66 0.89 14.68
C LEU A 151 3.31 1.58 15.90
N HIS A 152 3.48 0.86 17.01
CA HIS A 152 4.09 1.40 18.23
C HIS A 152 5.55 1.84 18.01
N GLN A 153 6.32 1.13 17.20
CA GLN A 153 7.69 1.51 16.85
C GLN A 153 7.71 2.80 16.02
N ARG A 154 6.81 2.91 15.05
CA ARG A 154 6.69 4.12 14.21
C ARG A 154 6.19 5.33 14.98
N LEU A 155 5.31 5.15 15.97
CA LEU A 155 4.83 6.21 16.84
C LEU A 155 5.87 6.66 17.88
N GLY A 156 6.84 5.79 18.22
CA GLY A 156 7.79 6.03 19.30
C GLY A 156 7.17 5.88 20.71
N PHE A 157 5.93 5.41 20.79
CA PHE A 157 5.22 5.05 22.03
C PHE A 157 4.18 3.97 21.75
N ASP A 158 3.78 3.26 22.80
CA ASP A 158 2.79 2.19 22.71
C ASP A 158 1.49 2.62 23.42
N PRO A 159 0.41 2.87 22.66
CA PRO A 159 -0.87 3.24 23.26
C PRO A 159 -1.33 2.22 24.31
N LYS A 160 -1.82 2.70 25.44
CA LYS A 160 -2.40 1.87 26.50
C LYS A 160 -3.93 1.95 26.45
N GLY A 161 -4.56 0.79 26.36
CA GLY A 161 -6.00 0.64 26.41
C GLY A 161 -6.53 0.40 27.82
N ARG A 162 -7.73 -0.20 27.90
CA ARG A 162 -8.34 -0.63 29.16
C ARG A 162 -7.40 -1.60 29.88
N ASP A 163 -7.42 -1.56 31.21
CA ASP A 163 -6.60 -2.42 32.07
C ASP A 163 -5.08 -2.32 31.83
N GLY A 164 -4.64 -1.24 31.13
CA GLY A 164 -3.24 -0.98 30.84
C GLY A 164 -2.63 -1.86 29.73
N ILE A 165 -3.44 -2.63 29.00
CA ILE A 165 -3.00 -3.46 27.87
C ILE A 165 -2.42 -2.57 26.77
N ALA A 166 -1.22 -2.92 26.31
CA ALA A 166 -0.57 -2.20 25.21
C ALA A 166 -1.17 -2.59 23.83
N LEU A 167 -1.17 -1.64 22.90
CA LEU A 167 -1.66 -1.92 21.54
C LEU A 167 -0.82 -3.02 20.87
N SER A 168 0.51 -2.99 21.06
CA SER A 168 1.41 -4.04 20.58
C SER A 168 1.09 -5.42 21.14
N GLU A 169 0.67 -5.49 22.41
CA GLU A 169 0.24 -6.74 23.05
C GLU A 169 -1.09 -7.23 22.45
N ARG A 170 -2.08 -6.33 22.30
CA ARG A 170 -3.39 -6.64 21.69
C ARG A 170 -3.21 -7.14 20.24
N TRP A 171 -2.26 -6.56 19.51
CA TRP A 171 -1.97 -6.88 18.12
C TRP A 171 -0.81 -7.86 17.90
N ALA A 172 -0.37 -8.55 18.95
CA ALA A 172 0.73 -9.53 18.86
C ALA A 172 0.49 -10.62 17.79
N LYS A 173 -0.77 -10.92 17.46
CA LYS A 173 -1.18 -11.87 16.41
C LYS A 173 -1.68 -11.18 15.13
N GLY A 174 -1.39 -9.88 14.96
CA GLY A 174 -1.83 -9.05 13.86
C GLY A 174 -2.89 -8.03 14.26
N SER A 175 -3.22 -7.15 13.35
CA SER A 175 -4.09 -5.99 13.59
C SER A 175 -5.55 -6.40 13.83
N HIS A 176 -6.21 -5.65 14.68
CA HIS A 176 -7.64 -5.77 15.01
C HIS A 176 -8.24 -4.37 14.99
N THR A 177 -9.01 -4.06 13.96
CA THR A 177 -9.66 -2.75 13.82
C THR A 177 -11.03 -2.89 13.17
N LEU A 178 -11.91 -1.93 13.43
CA LEU A 178 -13.07 -1.68 12.61
C LEU A 178 -12.73 -0.56 11.61
N HIS A 179 -12.81 -0.86 10.31
CA HIS A 179 -12.53 0.04 9.17
C HIS A 179 -11.10 0.63 9.12
N GLY A 180 -10.15 0.06 9.89
CA GLY A 180 -8.80 0.63 10.04
C GLY A 180 -8.74 1.84 10.97
N VAL A 181 -9.80 2.15 11.71
CA VAL A 181 -9.95 3.39 12.47
C VAL A 181 -10.13 3.15 13.98
N LEU A 182 -11.03 2.25 14.38
CA LEU A 182 -11.33 1.97 15.79
C LEU A 182 -10.72 0.64 16.23
N ALA A 183 -10.32 0.54 17.49
CA ALA A 183 -9.80 -0.69 18.08
C ALA A 183 -10.50 -1.00 19.41
N SER A 184 -10.91 -2.26 19.59
CA SER A 184 -11.54 -2.76 20.81
C SER A 184 -10.57 -2.75 21.99
N GLY A 185 -11.04 -2.27 23.14
CA GLY A 185 -10.23 -2.08 24.33
C GLY A 185 -9.45 -0.76 24.35
N PHE A 186 -9.54 0.06 23.32
CA PHE A 186 -8.84 1.34 23.19
C PHE A 186 -9.84 2.49 22.96
N PRO A 187 -10.62 2.88 23.99
CA PRO A 187 -11.61 3.93 23.85
C PRO A 187 -10.97 5.25 23.39
N ASN A 188 -11.61 5.89 22.42
CA ASN A 188 -11.17 7.16 21.81
C ASN A 188 -9.81 7.09 21.08
N LEU A 189 -9.26 5.91 20.83
CA LEU A 189 -8.13 5.77 19.91
C LEU A 189 -8.66 5.68 18.49
N LEU A 190 -8.45 6.75 17.73
CA LEU A 190 -8.83 6.86 16.32
C LEU A 190 -7.58 6.82 15.46
N LEU A 191 -7.49 5.82 14.60
CA LEU A 191 -6.33 5.59 13.74
C LEU A 191 -6.54 6.21 12.35
N ILE A 192 -5.52 6.84 11.82
CA ILE A 192 -5.42 7.23 10.41
C ILE A 192 -4.18 6.57 9.84
N SER A 193 -4.37 5.40 9.26
CA SER A 193 -3.26 4.57 8.77
C SER A 193 -3.70 3.67 7.60
N LEU A 194 -2.77 2.87 7.07
CA LEU A 194 -3.12 1.81 6.10
C LEU A 194 -3.55 0.50 6.76
N VAL A 195 -3.39 0.38 8.07
CA VAL A 195 -3.71 -0.87 8.78
C VAL A 195 -5.19 -1.17 8.65
N GLN A 196 -5.52 -2.25 7.95
CA GLN A 196 -6.89 -2.69 7.66
C GLN A 196 -7.79 -1.59 7.03
N GLY A 197 -7.16 -0.56 6.47
CA GLY A 197 -7.82 0.52 5.72
C GLY A 197 -7.84 0.24 4.22
N GLY A 198 -8.20 1.25 3.41
CA GLY A 198 -8.22 1.15 1.96
C GLY A 198 -6.83 1.00 1.34
N PHE A 199 -6.79 0.47 0.12
CA PHE A 199 -5.61 0.41 -0.72
C PHE A 199 -5.81 1.18 -2.03
N GLY A 200 -4.78 1.87 -2.50
CA GLY A 200 -4.84 2.60 -3.77
C GLY A 200 -3.53 3.31 -4.10
N THR A 201 -3.43 3.76 -5.35
CA THR A 201 -2.23 4.43 -5.87
C THR A 201 -2.02 5.83 -5.27
N ASN A 202 -3.08 6.49 -4.82
CA ASN A 202 -3.03 7.81 -4.19
C ASN A 202 -3.20 7.69 -2.67
N PHE A 203 -2.07 7.60 -1.97
CA PHE A 203 -2.06 7.51 -0.51
C PHE A 203 -2.69 8.73 0.19
N ALA A 204 -2.47 9.93 -0.32
CA ALA A 204 -3.06 11.15 0.25
C ALA A 204 -4.59 11.13 0.18
N HIS A 205 -5.17 10.57 -0.88
CA HIS A 205 -6.61 10.40 -0.98
C HIS A 205 -7.15 9.42 0.06
N LEU A 206 -6.48 8.28 0.24
CA LEU A 206 -6.86 7.30 1.27
C LEU A 206 -6.83 7.89 2.67
N LEU A 207 -5.77 8.63 3.01
CA LEU A 207 -5.68 9.32 4.30
C LEU A 207 -6.78 10.37 4.46
N SER A 208 -7.15 11.08 3.38
CA SER A 208 -8.25 12.04 3.39
C SER A 208 -9.59 11.37 3.68
N GLU A 209 -9.87 10.21 3.07
CA GLU A 209 -11.12 9.47 3.33
C GLU A 209 -11.16 8.93 4.76
N SER A 210 -10.04 8.39 5.26
CA SER A 210 -9.93 7.99 6.67
C SER A 210 -10.11 9.18 7.62
N ALA A 211 -9.55 10.35 7.31
CA ALA A 211 -9.70 11.56 8.12
C ALA A 211 -11.15 12.06 8.12
N LYS A 212 -11.87 12.01 6.98
CA LYS A 212 -13.30 12.32 6.92
C LYS A 212 -14.12 11.36 7.79
N HIS A 213 -13.78 10.07 7.75
CA HIS A 213 -14.45 9.06 8.57
C HIS A 213 -14.24 9.33 10.07
N VAL A 214 -13.01 9.60 10.48
CA VAL A 214 -12.68 10.01 11.85
C VAL A 214 -13.42 11.28 12.26
N ALA A 215 -13.41 12.31 11.41
CA ALA A 215 -14.10 13.57 11.69
C ALA A 215 -15.61 13.39 11.90
N SER A 216 -16.27 12.58 11.06
CA SER A 216 -17.69 12.24 11.21
C SER A 216 -18.00 11.50 12.50
N ILE A 217 -17.12 10.57 12.92
CA ILE A 217 -17.27 9.88 14.21
C ILE A 217 -17.17 10.87 15.37
N VAL A 218 -16.16 11.76 15.36
CA VAL A 218 -15.97 12.76 16.41
C VAL A 218 -17.14 13.75 16.47
N GLU A 219 -17.61 14.24 15.31
CA GLU A 219 -18.76 15.14 15.22
C GLU A 219 -20.01 14.51 15.85
N ALA A 220 -20.34 13.29 15.47
CA ALA A 220 -21.50 12.58 15.99
C ALA A 220 -21.36 12.25 17.49
N CYS A 221 -20.14 11.92 17.97
CA CYS A 221 -19.91 11.76 19.41
C CYS A 221 -20.19 13.06 20.19
N LEU A 222 -19.74 14.20 19.65
CA LEU A 222 -19.99 15.50 20.28
C LEU A 222 -21.49 15.86 20.29
N GLU A 223 -22.19 15.66 19.17
CA GLU A 223 -23.63 15.93 19.05
C GLU A 223 -24.48 15.05 19.97
N GLN A 224 -24.11 13.81 20.17
CA GLN A 224 -24.85 12.84 20.99
C GLN A 224 -24.38 12.79 22.46
N GLY A 225 -23.35 13.56 22.84
CA GLY A 225 -22.80 13.54 24.21
C GLY A 225 -22.10 12.24 24.57
N ILE A 226 -21.56 11.51 23.57
CA ILE A 226 -20.79 10.30 23.76
C ILE A 226 -19.41 10.66 24.33
N VAL A 227 -19.04 10.05 25.44
CA VAL A 227 -17.77 10.29 26.13
C VAL A 227 -16.68 9.33 25.65
N THR A 228 -17.04 8.06 25.40
CA THR A 228 -16.12 7.09 24.83
C THR A 228 -16.75 6.29 23.71
N ILE A 229 -15.93 5.99 22.68
CA ILE A 229 -16.25 5.11 21.57
C ILE A 229 -15.07 4.17 21.31
N GLU A 230 -15.36 2.91 21.08
CA GLU A 230 -14.42 1.87 20.66
C GLU A 230 -15.15 0.81 19.83
N SER A 231 -14.44 -0.01 19.07
CA SER A 231 -15.07 -1.10 18.31
C SER A 231 -15.44 -2.28 19.20
N GLU A 232 -16.45 -3.04 18.78
CA GLU A 232 -16.71 -4.40 19.30
C GLU A 232 -15.74 -5.39 18.65
N GLU A 233 -15.25 -6.39 19.38
CA GLU A 233 -14.39 -7.46 18.82
C GLU A 233 -15.09 -8.20 17.67
N ALA A 234 -16.39 -8.46 17.79
CA ALA A 234 -17.16 -9.12 16.74
C ALA A 234 -17.22 -8.31 15.43
N ALA A 235 -17.25 -6.99 15.53
CA ALA A 235 -17.23 -6.10 14.37
C ALA A 235 -15.83 -6.06 13.71
N GLU A 236 -14.75 -6.11 14.48
CA GLU A 236 -13.39 -6.24 13.97
C GLU A 236 -13.21 -7.56 13.18
N GLU A 237 -13.73 -8.68 13.70
CA GLU A 237 -13.67 -9.97 12.99
C GLU A 237 -14.56 -9.99 11.73
N ALA A 238 -15.73 -9.35 11.79
CA ALA A 238 -16.58 -9.18 10.61
C ALA A 238 -15.87 -8.34 9.52
N TRP A 239 -15.21 -7.26 9.92
CA TRP A 239 -14.39 -6.44 9.02
C TRP A 239 -13.22 -7.23 8.43
N LEU A 240 -12.49 -7.97 9.23
CA LEU A 240 -11.43 -8.86 8.74
C LEU A 240 -11.94 -9.86 7.71
N SER A 241 -13.15 -10.39 7.91
CA SER A 241 -13.80 -11.29 6.93
C SER A 241 -14.12 -10.58 5.61
N VAL A 242 -14.45 -9.30 5.64
CA VAL A 242 -14.58 -8.47 4.42
C VAL A 242 -13.24 -8.33 3.73
N LEU A 243 -12.18 -7.99 4.49
CA LEU A 243 -10.83 -7.84 3.94
C LEU A 243 -10.33 -9.13 3.26
N HIS A 244 -10.60 -10.30 3.84
CA HIS A 244 -10.27 -11.58 3.22
C HIS A 244 -11.00 -11.84 1.90
N LYS A 245 -12.26 -11.39 1.78
CA LYS A 245 -13.05 -11.57 0.54
C LYS A 245 -12.58 -10.66 -0.60
N VAL A 246 -12.14 -9.44 -0.26
CA VAL A 246 -11.68 -8.44 -1.24
C VAL A 246 -10.17 -8.38 -1.33
N GLY A 247 -9.48 -9.17 -0.50
CA GLY A 247 -8.03 -9.21 -0.44
C GLY A 247 -7.43 -9.64 -1.77
N PHE A 248 -6.22 -9.17 -2.02
CA PHE A 248 -5.43 -9.71 -3.12
C PHE A 248 -5.41 -11.24 -3.01
N GLY A 249 -5.87 -11.92 -4.02
CA GLY A 249 -5.64 -13.36 -4.23
C GLY A 249 -4.15 -13.70 -4.33
N GLY A 250 -3.35 -12.71 -4.06
CA GLY A 250 -1.94 -12.59 -4.26
C GLY A 250 -1.04 -13.09 -3.14
N ALA A 251 -1.51 -13.72 -2.07
CA ALA A 251 -0.56 -14.27 -1.09
C ALA A 251 0.46 -15.19 -1.79
N ARG A 252 0.01 -16.04 -2.71
CA ARG A 252 0.87 -16.89 -3.52
C ARG A 252 1.73 -16.09 -4.51
N TYR A 253 1.15 -15.08 -5.15
CA TYR A 253 1.85 -14.19 -6.07
C TYR A 253 2.98 -13.43 -5.34
N PHE A 254 2.68 -12.79 -4.21
CA PHE A 254 3.67 -12.05 -3.44
C PHE A 254 4.73 -12.94 -2.78
N GLN A 255 4.41 -14.19 -2.44
CA GLN A 255 5.40 -15.17 -1.99
C GLN A 255 6.43 -15.51 -3.07
N ALA A 256 6.02 -15.54 -4.32
CA ALA A 256 6.91 -15.80 -5.46
C ALA A 256 7.74 -14.57 -5.86
N CYS A 257 7.39 -13.37 -5.39
CA CYS A 257 8.11 -12.15 -5.65
C CYS A 257 9.51 -12.13 -5.00
N THR A 258 10.46 -11.47 -5.64
CA THR A 258 11.73 -11.10 -5.01
C THR A 258 11.50 -10.24 -3.75
N PRO A 259 12.46 -10.17 -2.81
CA PRO A 259 12.34 -9.34 -1.62
C PRO A 259 11.86 -7.93 -1.95
N SER A 260 10.81 -7.48 -1.27
CA SER A 260 10.21 -6.17 -1.49
C SER A 260 9.39 -5.71 -0.30
N PHE A 261 9.09 -4.43 -0.31
CA PHE A 261 8.14 -3.76 0.53
C PHE A 261 6.76 -4.48 0.66
N TYR A 262 6.29 -5.17 -0.40
CA TYR A 262 4.98 -5.83 -0.40
C TYR A 262 4.98 -7.22 0.23
N ASN A 263 6.14 -7.85 0.39
CA ASN A 263 6.28 -9.17 0.98
C ASN A 263 7.20 -9.18 2.22
N SER A 264 7.29 -8.04 2.91
CA SER A 264 8.10 -7.88 4.12
C SER A 264 9.56 -8.32 3.93
N GLU A 265 10.14 -7.97 2.77
CA GLU A 265 11.49 -8.38 2.36
C GLU A 265 11.69 -9.91 2.43
N GLN A 266 10.66 -10.68 2.07
CA GLN A 266 10.59 -12.15 2.19
C GLN A 266 10.79 -12.70 3.62
N GLN A 267 10.60 -11.87 4.65
CA GLN A 267 10.52 -12.38 6.00
C GLN A 267 9.35 -13.33 6.12
N THR A 268 9.51 -14.35 6.96
CA THR A 268 8.49 -15.39 7.13
C THR A 268 7.13 -14.77 7.38
N ILE A 269 6.16 -15.07 6.51
CA ILE A 269 4.77 -14.66 6.70
C ILE A 269 4.27 -15.40 7.94
N ASP A 270 4.28 -14.72 9.08
CA ASP A 270 3.75 -15.26 10.32
C ASP A 270 2.21 -15.13 10.36
N SER A 271 1.61 -15.60 11.44
CA SER A 271 0.16 -15.51 11.63
C SER A 271 -0.39 -14.07 11.61
N ARG A 272 0.45 -13.05 11.77
CA ARG A 272 0.10 -11.64 11.73
C ARG A 272 -0.23 -11.18 10.31
N ALA A 273 0.44 -11.76 9.29
CA ALA A 273 0.18 -11.41 7.90
C ALA A 273 -1.27 -11.66 7.47
N ALA A 274 -1.90 -12.69 8.04
CA ALA A 274 -3.32 -13.00 7.76
C ALA A 274 -4.29 -11.92 8.28
N ARG A 275 -3.85 -11.06 9.18
CA ARG A 275 -4.66 -9.97 9.75
C ARG A 275 -4.19 -8.58 9.30
N ASN A 276 -2.93 -8.45 8.90
CA ASN A 276 -2.36 -7.17 8.42
C ASN A 276 -2.72 -6.93 6.96
N LEU A 277 -4.00 -7.06 6.64
CA LEU A 277 -4.55 -6.87 5.31
C LEU A 277 -4.97 -5.42 5.10
N THR A 278 -5.14 -5.04 3.84
CA THR A 278 -5.80 -3.81 3.42
C THR A 278 -7.03 -4.15 2.59
N TYR A 279 -7.99 -3.24 2.49
CA TYR A 279 -9.10 -3.37 1.56
C TYR A 279 -8.56 -3.18 0.14
N SER A 280 -8.28 -4.28 -0.54
CA SER A 280 -7.64 -4.32 -1.85
C SER A 280 -8.64 -4.43 -3.01
N GLY A 281 -9.94 -4.29 -2.72
CA GLY A 281 -10.98 -4.12 -3.72
C GLY A 281 -10.96 -2.71 -4.33
N SER A 282 -12.05 -2.34 -4.99
CA SER A 282 -12.18 -0.99 -5.54
C SER A 282 -12.10 0.07 -4.43
N LEU A 283 -11.31 1.11 -4.66
CA LEU A 283 -11.26 2.27 -3.76
C LEU A 283 -12.63 2.92 -3.58
N LEU A 284 -13.45 2.96 -4.64
CA LEU A 284 -14.80 3.51 -4.58
C LEU A 284 -15.70 2.65 -3.69
N ASP A 285 -15.57 1.32 -3.73
CA ASP A 285 -16.34 0.42 -2.87
C ASP A 285 -15.93 0.59 -1.40
N TYR A 286 -14.63 0.79 -1.13
CA TYR A 286 -14.16 1.10 0.23
C TYR A 286 -14.77 2.41 0.75
N VAL A 287 -14.74 3.47 -0.05
CA VAL A 287 -15.33 4.77 0.32
C VAL A 287 -16.84 4.62 0.53
N ALA A 288 -17.54 3.95 -0.38
CA ALA A 288 -18.98 3.69 -0.25
C ALA A 288 -19.32 2.88 1.01
N HIS A 289 -18.46 1.91 1.37
CA HIS A 289 -18.61 1.15 2.61
C HIS A 289 -18.53 2.04 3.85
N LEU A 290 -17.53 2.94 3.90
CA LEU A 290 -17.39 3.91 4.99
C LEU A 290 -18.56 4.90 5.05
N GLU A 291 -19.04 5.37 3.90
CA GLU A 291 -20.20 6.28 3.78
C GLU A 291 -21.45 5.59 4.27
N GLY A 292 -21.75 4.38 3.78
CA GLY A 292 -22.91 3.61 4.21
C GLY A 292 -22.92 3.29 5.71
N TRP A 293 -21.73 3.11 6.33
CA TRP A 293 -21.64 2.93 7.78
C TRP A 293 -21.94 4.24 8.53
N ARG A 294 -21.45 5.39 8.04
CA ARG A 294 -21.71 6.71 8.65
C ARG A 294 -23.19 7.11 8.60
N GLU A 295 -23.94 6.65 7.61
CA GLU A 295 -25.37 6.92 7.47
C GLU A 295 -26.24 6.11 8.45
N GLN A 296 -25.66 5.12 9.14
CA GLN A 296 -26.40 4.33 10.12
C GLN A 296 -26.54 5.09 11.44
N PRO A 297 -27.76 5.19 12.01
CA PRO A 297 -27.98 6.03 13.19
C PRO A 297 -27.31 5.50 14.47
N ASP A 298 -26.99 4.20 14.53
CA ASP A 298 -26.61 3.50 15.76
C ASP A 298 -25.13 3.09 15.81
N PHE A 299 -24.27 3.59 14.93
CA PHE A 299 -22.85 3.19 14.86
C PHE A 299 -22.66 1.67 15.01
N THR A 300 -23.16 0.89 14.08
CA THR A 300 -23.12 -0.57 14.15
C THR A 300 -21.70 -1.09 14.42
N GLY A 301 -21.56 -1.93 15.44
CA GLY A 301 -20.32 -2.59 15.79
C GLY A 301 -19.40 -1.76 16.69
N VAL A 302 -19.94 -0.77 17.42
CA VAL A 302 -19.18 0.00 18.40
C VAL A 302 -19.80 -0.04 19.78
N ILE A 303 -18.97 0.12 20.79
CA ILE A 303 -19.33 0.34 22.17
C ILE A 303 -19.22 1.83 22.45
N ILE A 304 -20.32 2.46 22.84
CA ILE A 304 -20.36 3.87 23.24
C ILE A 304 -20.68 3.97 24.73
N LYS A 305 -20.18 5.03 25.39
CA LYS A 305 -20.56 5.38 26.76
C LYS A 305 -20.81 6.86 26.88
N HIS A 306 -21.82 7.20 27.64
CA HIS A 306 -22.16 8.57 28.05
C HIS A 306 -21.62 8.89 29.44
N ALA A 307 -21.67 10.15 29.87
CA ALA A 307 -21.13 10.57 31.17
C ALA A 307 -21.79 9.83 32.35
N GLU A 308 -23.07 9.49 32.24
CA GLU A 308 -23.84 8.76 33.24
C GLU A 308 -23.38 7.30 33.43
N ASP A 309 -22.71 6.71 32.45
CA ASP A 309 -22.18 5.35 32.54
C ASP A 309 -20.93 5.22 33.42
N PHE A 310 -20.42 6.34 33.92
CA PHE A 310 -19.23 6.43 34.78
C PHE A 310 -19.57 6.83 36.23
N THR A 311 -20.85 7.05 36.53
CA THR A 311 -21.32 7.38 37.86
C THR A 311 -21.85 6.14 38.60
#